data_a284f14b663081ec8cb66ff54ef98fc5
#
_entry.id   a284f14b663081ec8cb66ff54ef98fc5
#
_cell.length_a   1.000
_cell.length_b   1.000
_cell.length_c   1.000
_cell.angle_alpha   90.00
_cell.angle_beta   90.00
_cell.angle_gamma   90.00
#
_symmetry.space_group_name_H-M   'P 1'
#
loop_
_entity.id
_entity.type
_entity.pdbx_description
1 polymer ?
#
loop_
_entity_poly.entity_id
_entity_poly.type
_entity_poly.pdbx_seq_one_letter_code
_entity_poly.pdbx_strand_id
1 'polypeptide(L)'
;MALKATIHKARLQLSDMDRGVYLERALTIARHPSETGERMMIRLLAYALHVPADERQGALDFSKSLWDTDEPDLWLKDLTGVIRHWIDVGQPDERRLLRAASRADRVTVVGYAASTPVWWKGVSAKLARVRNVAVWQVPAAESQALAALAERTMQLDVLVQDGTLSIGSGEALVEVTPVRLTAG
;
A
#
# COMPACT_ATOMS: atom_id res chain seq x y z
N MET A 1 17.16 5.00 24.86
CA MET A 1 17.20 3.74 24.07
C MET A 1 16.42 3.95 22.78
N ALA A 2 17.02 3.64 21.66
CA ALA A 2 16.28 3.66 20.40
C ALA A 2 15.25 2.53 20.39
N LEU A 3 13.98 2.85 20.15
CA LEU A 3 12.93 1.87 19.99
C LEU A 3 13.20 1.08 18.70
N LYS A 4 13.31 -0.23 18.84
CA LYS A 4 13.56 -1.10 17.68
C LYS A 4 12.24 -1.39 16.94
N ALA A 5 12.33 -1.43 15.61
CA ALA A 5 11.24 -1.90 14.79
C ALA A 5 10.88 -3.36 15.14
N THR A 6 9.61 -3.69 15.06
CA THR A 6 9.11 -5.06 15.17
C THR A 6 9.08 -5.69 13.80
N ILE A 7 9.67 -6.88 13.66
CA ILE A 7 9.66 -7.61 12.41
C ILE A 7 8.44 -8.54 12.36
N HIS A 8 7.65 -8.37 11.30
CA HIS A 8 6.55 -9.24 10.95
C HIS A 8 6.89 -10.02 9.68
N LYS A 9 6.37 -11.23 9.59
CA LYS A 9 6.52 -12.07 8.39
C LYS A 9 5.14 -12.41 7.86
N ALA A 10 4.96 -12.30 6.57
CA ALA A 10 3.74 -12.69 5.90
C ALA A 10 4.05 -13.57 4.70
N ARG A 11 3.40 -14.70 4.62
CA ARG A 11 3.34 -15.51 3.41
C ARG A 11 2.08 -15.09 2.67
N LEU A 12 2.27 -14.46 1.52
CA LEU A 12 1.20 -13.98 0.67
C LEU A 12 0.99 -14.95 -0.48
N GLN A 13 -0.21 -15.50 -0.59
CA GLN A 13 -0.69 -16.20 -1.78
C GLN A 13 -1.70 -15.31 -2.48
N LEU A 14 -1.35 -14.83 -3.66
CA LEU A 14 -2.15 -13.87 -4.43
C LEU A 14 -2.72 -14.51 -5.68
N SER A 15 -4.02 -14.37 -5.83
CA SER A 15 -4.76 -14.64 -7.07
C SER A 15 -5.51 -13.36 -7.46
N ASP A 16 -4.88 -12.54 -8.30
CA ASP A 16 -5.48 -11.31 -8.81
C ASP A 16 -6.04 -11.57 -10.21
N MET A 17 -7.34 -11.78 -10.27
CA MET A 17 -8.05 -12.08 -11.51
C MET A 17 -8.21 -10.85 -12.39
N ASP A 18 -8.25 -9.66 -11.79
CA ASP A 18 -8.42 -8.40 -12.53
C ASP A 18 -7.17 -8.05 -13.33
N ARG A 19 -5.99 -8.35 -12.81
CA ARG A 19 -4.70 -8.11 -13.47
C ARG A 19 -4.06 -9.35 -14.08
N GLY A 20 -4.60 -10.54 -13.80
CA GLY A 20 -3.99 -11.81 -14.20
C GLY A 20 -2.67 -12.09 -13.49
N VAL A 21 -2.54 -11.72 -12.21
CA VAL A 21 -1.33 -11.91 -11.40
C VAL A 21 -1.56 -13.02 -10.39
N TYR A 22 -0.78 -14.08 -10.50
CA TYR A 22 -0.83 -15.24 -9.62
C TYR A 22 0.57 -15.52 -9.08
N LEU A 23 0.76 -15.37 -7.77
CA LEU A 23 2.08 -15.54 -7.16
C LEU A 23 1.98 -15.91 -5.69
N GLU A 24 3.09 -16.42 -5.18
CA GLU A 24 3.34 -16.61 -3.77
C GLU A 24 4.62 -15.85 -3.39
N ARG A 25 4.58 -15.12 -2.28
CA ARG A 25 5.70 -14.34 -1.76
C ARG A 25 5.85 -14.49 -0.26
N ALA A 26 7.07 -14.67 0.18
CA ALA A 26 7.44 -14.51 1.58
C ALA A 26 7.89 -13.07 1.82
N LEU A 27 7.13 -12.34 2.62
CA LEU A 27 7.36 -10.93 2.90
C LEU A 27 7.89 -10.75 4.32
N THR A 28 8.87 -9.87 4.46
CA THR A 28 9.37 -9.39 5.76
C THR A 28 9.07 -7.92 5.87
N ILE A 29 8.32 -7.55 6.92
CA ILE A 29 7.84 -6.18 7.11
C ILE A 29 8.36 -5.66 8.44
N ALA A 30 9.12 -4.58 8.39
CA ALA A 30 9.52 -3.85 9.58
C ALA A 30 8.39 -2.87 9.95
N ARG A 31 7.85 -3.02 11.15
CA ARG A 31 6.86 -2.12 11.71
C ARG A 31 7.54 -1.15 12.67
N HIS A 32 7.42 0.14 12.41
CA HIS A 32 7.91 1.18 13.29
C HIS A 32 7.19 1.12 14.66
N PRO A 33 7.86 1.41 15.79
CA PRO A 33 7.22 1.39 17.10
C PRO A 33 5.98 2.28 17.22
N SER A 34 5.93 3.38 16.47
CA SER A 34 4.78 4.29 16.42
C SER A 34 3.74 3.95 15.36
N GLU A 35 4.00 2.94 14.52
CA GLU A 35 3.06 2.51 13.49
C GLU A 35 2.00 1.59 14.06
N THR A 36 0.73 1.83 13.72
CA THR A 36 -0.36 0.94 14.09
C THR A 36 -0.34 -0.36 13.27
N GLY A 37 -0.90 -1.42 13.83
CA GLY A 37 -1.12 -2.67 13.08
C GLY A 37 -2.00 -2.45 11.84
N GLU A 38 -2.98 -1.57 11.95
CA GLU A 38 -3.85 -1.16 10.83
C GLU A 38 -3.02 -0.60 9.67
N ARG A 39 -2.15 0.37 9.93
CA ARG A 39 -1.31 0.97 8.88
C ARG A 39 -0.38 -0.07 8.23
N MET A 40 0.21 -0.94 9.02
CA MET A 40 1.04 -2.04 8.51
C MET A 40 0.23 -2.95 7.57
N MET A 41 -1.00 -3.30 7.94
CA MET A 41 -1.86 -4.15 7.11
C MET A 41 -2.28 -3.44 5.82
N ILE A 42 -2.45 -2.12 5.82
CA ILE A 42 -2.69 -1.36 4.59
C ILE A 42 -1.45 -1.36 3.69
N ARG A 43 -0.23 -1.34 4.24
CA ARG A 43 0.99 -1.52 3.43
C ARG A 43 1.03 -2.89 2.75
N LEU A 44 0.62 -3.94 3.46
CA LEU A 44 0.49 -5.28 2.88
C LEU A 44 -0.58 -5.33 1.77
N LEU A 45 -1.71 -4.69 1.99
CA LEU A 45 -2.77 -4.56 0.99
C LEU A 45 -2.25 -3.84 -0.27
N ALA A 46 -1.54 -2.74 -0.08
CA ALA A 46 -0.94 -1.99 -1.18
C ALA A 46 0.07 -2.85 -1.96
N TYR A 47 0.86 -3.67 -1.27
CA TYR A 47 1.75 -4.63 -1.92
C TYR A 47 0.96 -5.61 -2.81
N ALA A 48 -0.07 -6.24 -2.27
CA ALA A 48 -0.89 -7.20 -3.02
C ALA A 48 -1.54 -6.59 -4.26
N LEU A 49 -2.00 -5.34 -4.16
CA LEU A 49 -2.64 -4.61 -5.25
C LEU A 49 -1.68 -4.17 -6.36
N HIS A 50 -0.40 -4.04 -6.07
CA HIS A 50 0.56 -3.40 -6.99
C HIS A 50 1.76 -4.26 -7.36
N VAL A 51 1.95 -5.42 -6.73
CA VAL A 51 3.05 -6.31 -7.08
C VAL A 51 2.93 -6.74 -8.54
N PRO A 52 4.01 -6.63 -9.35
CA PRO A 52 3.98 -7.05 -10.74
C PRO A 52 3.95 -8.58 -10.87
N ALA A 53 3.48 -9.07 -12.01
CA ALA A 53 3.44 -10.50 -12.30
C ALA A 53 4.82 -11.14 -12.33
N ASP A 54 5.83 -10.39 -12.76
CA ASP A 54 7.24 -10.78 -12.74
C ASP A 54 8.15 -9.57 -12.45
N GLU A 55 9.39 -9.83 -12.18
CA GLU A 55 10.37 -8.80 -11.80
C GLU A 55 11.30 -8.37 -12.96
N ARG A 56 10.94 -8.67 -14.21
CA ARG A 56 11.77 -8.33 -15.37
C ARG A 56 12.02 -6.84 -15.51
N GLN A 57 11.08 -6.03 -15.08
CA GLN A 57 11.17 -4.57 -15.14
C GLN A 57 11.39 -3.93 -13.75
N GLY A 58 11.72 -4.72 -12.75
CA GLY A 58 11.94 -4.27 -11.39
C GLY A 58 11.04 -4.97 -10.38
N ALA A 59 11.41 -4.86 -9.11
CA ALA A 59 10.68 -5.43 -7.98
C ALA A 59 9.93 -4.35 -7.21
N LEU A 60 8.77 -4.71 -6.67
CA LEU A 60 8.07 -3.91 -5.68
C LEU A 60 8.58 -4.28 -4.29
N ASP A 61 9.13 -3.31 -3.58
CA ASP A 61 9.69 -3.49 -2.25
C ASP A 61 9.08 -2.53 -1.24
N PHE A 62 9.01 -2.97 0.02
CA PHE A 62 8.84 -2.05 1.14
C PHE A 62 10.10 -1.19 1.29
N SER A 63 9.94 0.09 1.58
CA SER A 63 11.07 0.94 1.89
C SER A 63 11.83 0.40 3.12
N LYS A 64 13.14 0.48 3.06
CA LYS A 64 14.00 -0.01 4.15
C LYS A 64 14.09 0.96 5.30
N SER A 65 13.94 2.26 5.01
CA SER A 65 14.01 3.29 6.02
C SER A 65 12.61 3.63 6.56
N LEU A 66 12.37 3.24 7.79
CA LEU A 66 11.13 3.61 8.50
C LEU A 66 11.13 5.08 8.96
N TRP A 67 12.26 5.75 8.85
CA TRP A 67 12.49 7.09 9.39
C TRP A 67 12.72 8.14 8.31
N ASP A 68 12.97 7.69 7.08
CA ASP A 68 13.28 8.60 5.98
C ASP A 68 11.98 9.11 5.35
N THR A 69 11.70 10.38 5.57
CA THR A 69 10.54 11.07 4.98
C THR A 69 10.66 11.22 3.45
N ASP A 70 11.84 10.99 2.89
CA ASP A 70 12.11 11.06 1.46
C ASP A 70 11.92 9.73 0.73
N GLU A 71 11.59 8.66 1.46
CA GLU A 71 11.22 7.36 0.90
C GLU A 71 9.72 7.09 1.03
N PRO A 72 9.08 6.40 0.07
CA PRO A 72 7.69 5.97 0.19
C PRO A 72 7.54 4.78 1.15
N ASP A 73 6.30 4.37 1.38
CA ASP A 73 6.01 3.11 2.07
C ASP A 73 6.42 1.89 1.22
N LEU A 74 6.16 1.97 -0.09
CA LEU A 74 6.59 0.98 -1.07
C LEU A 74 7.03 1.70 -2.34
N TRP A 75 7.96 1.10 -3.08
CA TRP A 75 8.33 1.53 -4.41
C TRP A 75 8.69 0.38 -5.34
N LEU A 76 8.42 0.59 -6.61
CA LEU A 76 8.94 -0.23 -7.68
C LEU A 76 10.04 0.56 -8.38
N LYS A 77 11.27 0.06 -8.30
CA LYS A 77 12.41 0.58 -9.04
C LYS A 77 12.75 -0.38 -10.15
N ASP A 78 13.06 0.16 -11.32
CA ASP A 78 13.59 -0.66 -12.40
C ASP A 78 15.07 -1.05 -12.15
N LEU A 79 15.61 -1.85 -13.05
CA LEU A 79 16.99 -2.33 -12.94
C LEU A 79 18.05 -1.20 -13.03
N THR A 80 17.66 -0.02 -13.48
CA THR A 80 18.52 1.18 -13.54
C THR A 80 18.38 2.07 -12.32
N GLY A 81 17.45 1.75 -11.41
CA GLY A 81 17.16 2.51 -10.19
C GLY A 81 16.13 3.63 -10.38
N VAL A 82 15.51 3.73 -11.56
CA VAL A 82 14.43 4.69 -11.80
C VAL A 82 13.17 4.24 -11.05
N ILE A 83 12.54 5.19 -10.33
CA ILE A 83 11.30 4.92 -9.59
C ILE A 83 10.14 4.90 -10.57
N ARG A 84 9.63 3.72 -10.84
CA ARG A 84 8.47 3.51 -11.72
C ARG A 84 7.15 3.68 -10.98
N HIS A 85 7.12 3.30 -9.72
CA HIS A 85 5.94 3.45 -8.90
C HIS A 85 6.32 3.83 -7.46
N TRP A 86 5.74 4.90 -6.97
CA TRP A 86 5.83 5.38 -5.59
C TRP A 86 4.48 5.16 -4.90
N ILE A 87 4.46 4.49 -3.77
CA ILE A 87 3.22 4.20 -3.05
C ILE A 87 3.34 4.70 -1.61
N ASP A 88 2.45 5.60 -1.23
CA ASP A 88 2.30 6.09 0.13
C ASP A 88 0.99 5.58 0.75
N VAL A 89 1.03 5.29 2.03
CA VAL A 89 -0.11 4.88 2.84
C VAL A 89 -0.46 5.98 3.84
N GLY A 90 -1.73 6.30 3.96
CA GLY A 90 -2.24 7.33 4.87
C GLY A 90 -2.62 8.62 4.17
N GLN A 91 -2.26 9.73 4.78
CA GLN A 91 -2.64 11.07 4.33
C GLN A 91 -1.40 11.96 4.18
N PRO A 92 -0.58 11.75 3.14
CA PRO A 92 0.59 12.57 2.90
C PRO A 92 0.22 14.01 2.59
N ASP A 93 1.08 14.96 2.99
CA ASP A 93 0.87 16.36 2.68
C ASP A 93 1.13 16.68 1.19
N GLU A 94 0.69 17.85 0.77
CA GLU A 94 0.84 18.33 -0.62
C GLU A 94 2.29 18.31 -1.09
N ARG A 95 3.22 18.78 -0.26
CA ARG A 95 4.64 18.88 -0.64
C ARG A 95 5.22 17.49 -0.93
N ARG A 96 4.86 16.53 -0.10
CA ARG A 96 5.26 15.14 -0.28
C ARG A 96 4.73 14.57 -1.60
N LEU A 97 3.44 14.81 -1.89
CA LEU A 97 2.81 14.34 -3.13
C LEU A 97 3.43 14.97 -4.38
N LEU A 98 3.67 16.28 -4.37
CA LEU A 98 4.33 16.98 -5.47
C LEU A 98 5.76 16.47 -5.69
N ARG A 99 6.50 16.24 -4.61
CA ARG A 99 7.85 15.66 -4.67
C ARG A 99 7.83 14.24 -5.24
N ALA A 100 6.94 13.41 -4.76
CA ALA A 100 6.77 12.05 -5.26
C ALA A 100 6.43 12.04 -6.76
N ALA A 101 5.48 12.90 -7.17
CA ALA A 101 5.06 13.03 -8.56
C ALA A 101 6.20 13.48 -9.50
N SER A 102 7.15 14.26 -9.00
CA SER A 102 8.33 14.68 -9.78
C SER A 102 9.42 13.61 -9.87
N ARG A 103 9.41 12.61 -8.99
CA ARG A 103 10.46 11.59 -8.87
C ARG A 103 10.07 10.23 -9.44
N ALA A 104 8.79 9.97 -9.61
CA ALA A 104 8.27 8.68 -10.05
C ALA A 104 7.38 8.81 -11.28
N ASP A 105 7.33 7.77 -12.09
CA ASP A 105 6.43 7.72 -13.24
C ASP A 105 4.97 7.70 -12.79
N ARG A 106 4.69 7.03 -11.67
CA ARG A 106 3.36 6.88 -11.08
C ARG A 106 3.41 6.98 -9.56
N VAL A 107 2.44 7.66 -8.98
CA VAL A 107 2.26 7.75 -7.52
C VAL A 107 0.88 7.21 -7.16
N THR A 108 0.81 6.37 -6.17
CA THR A 108 -0.43 5.88 -5.58
C THR A 108 -0.47 6.21 -4.10
N VAL A 109 -1.60 6.72 -3.64
CA VAL A 109 -1.87 6.91 -2.21
C VAL A 109 -3.01 6.00 -1.80
N VAL A 110 -2.83 5.27 -0.73
CA VAL A 110 -3.85 4.43 -0.12
C VAL A 110 -4.21 4.99 1.25
N GLY A 111 -5.28 5.77 1.30
CA GLY A 111 -5.86 6.26 2.55
C GLY A 111 -6.80 5.23 3.17
N TYR A 112 -6.97 5.24 4.49
CA TYR A 112 -7.77 4.25 5.20
C TYR A 112 -8.57 4.78 6.39
N ALA A 113 -8.26 5.97 6.85
CA ALA A 113 -9.02 6.60 7.93
C ALA A 113 -10.31 7.24 7.40
N ALA A 114 -11.34 7.34 8.26
CA ALA A 114 -12.60 8.00 7.92
C ALA A 114 -12.43 9.47 7.49
N SER A 115 -11.34 10.12 7.90
CA SER A 115 -10.97 11.48 7.49
C SER A 115 -10.36 11.57 6.10
N THR A 116 -10.09 10.47 5.42
CA THR A 116 -9.45 10.46 4.08
C THR A 116 -10.16 11.34 3.06
N PRO A 117 -11.50 11.33 2.92
CA PRO A 117 -12.18 12.22 1.97
C PRO A 117 -12.00 13.69 2.28
N VAL A 118 -11.98 14.06 3.57
CA VAL A 118 -11.78 15.46 4.01
C VAL A 118 -10.35 15.89 3.69
N TRP A 119 -9.36 15.07 4.00
CA TRP A 119 -7.97 15.31 3.62
C TRP A 119 -7.82 15.48 2.10
N TRP A 120 -8.38 14.57 1.31
CA TRP A 120 -8.30 14.63 -0.15
C TRP A 120 -8.93 15.89 -0.71
N LYS A 121 -10.08 16.29 -0.19
CA LYS A 121 -10.73 17.56 -0.58
C LYS A 121 -9.82 18.77 -0.34
N GLY A 122 -9.02 18.74 0.74
CA GLY A 122 -8.07 19.82 1.07
C GLY A 122 -6.86 19.88 0.15
N VAL A 123 -6.38 18.75 -0.39
CA VAL A 123 -5.17 18.70 -1.21
C VAL A 123 -5.44 18.57 -2.71
N SER A 124 -6.62 18.11 -3.12
CA SER A 124 -6.94 17.80 -4.52
C SER A 124 -6.80 18.99 -5.45
N ALA A 125 -7.23 20.17 -5.03
CA ALA A 125 -7.15 21.39 -5.84
C ALA A 125 -5.70 21.76 -6.18
N LYS A 126 -4.78 21.52 -5.27
CA LYS A 126 -3.34 21.79 -5.44
C LYS A 126 -2.64 20.78 -6.34
N LEU A 127 -3.25 19.61 -6.51
CA LEU A 127 -2.78 18.54 -7.41
C LEU A 127 -3.51 18.52 -8.75
N ALA A 128 -4.35 19.51 -9.05
CA ALA A 128 -5.19 19.52 -10.26
C ALA A 128 -4.40 19.44 -11.58
N ARG A 129 -3.14 19.88 -11.58
CA ARG A 129 -2.25 19.82 -12.75
C ARG A 129 -1.36 18.57 -12.78
N VAL A 130 -1.37 17.79 -11.72
CA VAL A 130 -0.56 16.57 -11.60
C VAL A 130 -1.36 15.39 -12.13
N ARG A 131 -0.82 14.70 -13.13
CA ARG A 131 -1.56 13.64 -13.84
C ARG A 131 -1.15 12.23 -13.45
N ASN A 132 -0.07 12.09 -12.71
CA ASN A 132 0.49 10.77 -12.35
C ASN A 132 0.23 10.36 -10.89
N VAL A 133 -0.75 11.00 -10.23
CA VAL A 133 -1.16 10.67 -8.86
C VAL A 133 -2.56 10.06 -8.87
N ALA A 134 -2.67 8.86 -8.32
CA ALA A 134 -3.94 8.20 -8.04
C ALA A 134 -4.13 8.06 -6.53
N VAL A 135 -5.32 8.38 -6.04
CA VAL A 135 -5.66 8.27 -4.62
C VAL A 135 -6.82 7.31 -4.45
N TRP A 136 -6.62 6.35 -3.57
CA TRP A 136 -7.59 5.34 -3.19
C TRP A 136 -7.90 5.42 -1.71
N GLN A 137 -9.10 5.08 -1.34
CA GLN A 137 -9.53 4.94 0.04
C GLN A 137 -9.97 3.51 0.32
N VAL A 138 -9.41 2.93 1.36
CA VAL A 138 -9.97 1.75 2.00
C VAL A 138 -11.02 2.22 3.01
N PRO A 139 -12.29 1.80 2.91
CA PRO A 139 -13.32 2.19 3.88
C PRO A 139 -12.87 1.87 5.31
N ALA A 140 -13.14 2.76 6.26
CA ALA A 140 -12.61 2.66 7.63
C ALA A 140 -13.01 1.35 8.32
N ALA A 141 -14.25 0.88 8.14
CA ALA A 141 -14.71 -0.38 8.72
C ALA A 141 -13.95 -1.60 8.15
N GLU A 142 -13.65 -1.60 6.84
CA GLU A 142 -12.88 -2.64 6.18
C GLU A 142 -11.41 -2.61 6.61
N SER A 143 -10.84 -1.42 6.75
CA SER A 143 -9.49 -1.22 7.27
C SER A 143 -9.33 -1.76 8.69
N GLN A 144 -10.31 -1.51 9.56
CA GLN A 144 -10.32 -2.02 10.93
C GLN A 144 -10.48 -3.54 10.97
N ALA A 145 -11.31 -4.12 10.10
CA ALA A 145 -11.43 -5.57 9.97
C ALA A 145 -10.11 -6.21 9.49
N LEU A 146 -9.45 -5.57 8.52
CA LEU A 146 -8.13 -6.00 8.06
C LEU A 146 -7.07 -5.92 9.15
N ALA A 147 -7.10 -4.87 9.97
CA ALA A 147 -6.19 -4.70 11.10
C ALA A 147 -6.27 -5.85 12.12
N ALA A 148 -7.45 -6.43 12.30
CA ALA A 148 -7.65 -7.57 13.20
C ALA A 148 -6.90 -8.84 12.77
N LEU A 149 -6.45 -8.93 11.51
CA LEU A 149 -5.64 -10.03 11.00
C LEU A 149 -4.15 -9.91 11.32
N ALA A 150 -3.73 -8.77 11.87
CA ALA A 150 -2.31 -8.48 12.10
C ALA A 150 -1.71 -9.39 13.17
N GLU A 151 -0.70 -10.19 12.77
CA GLU A 151 0.08 -11.08 13.65
C GLU A 151 1.57 -10.96 13.33
N ARG A 152 2.42 -11.53 14.19
CA ARG A 152 3.89 -11.57 13.97
C ARG A 152 4.26 -12.41 12.77
N THR A 153 3.54 -13.50 12.57
CA THR A 153 3.68 -14.40 11.44
C THR A 153 2.30 -14.63 10.86
N MET A 154 2.13 -14.29 9.60
CA MET A 154 0.85 -14.33 8.91
C MET A 154 0.92 -15.23 7.69
N GLN A 155 -0.16 -15.94 7.42
CA GLN A 155 -0.41 -16.56 6.13
C GLN A 155 -1.68 -15.94 5.58
N LEU A 156 -1.55 -15.24 4.45
CA LEU A 156 -2.61 -14.45 3.84
C LEU A 156 -2.90 -14.99 2.44
N ASP A 157 -4.13 -15.44 2.25
CA ASP A 157 -4.66 -15.85 0.96
C ASP A 157 -5.50 -14.70 0.41
N VAL A 158 -5.07 -14.10 -0.69
CA VAL A 158 -5.71 -12.93 -1.27
C VAL A 158 -6.25 -13.25 -2.65
N LEU A 159 -7.57 -13.09 -2.82
CA LEU A 159 -8.25 -13.12 -4.10
C LEU A 159 -8.70 -11.72 -4.46
N VAL A 160 -8.32 -11.25 -5.65
CA VAL A 160 -8.81 -9.98 -6.20
C VAL A 160 -9.71 -10.27 -7.39
N GLN A 161 -10.94 -9.79 -7.31
CA GLN A 161 -11.93 -9.93 -8.36
C GLN A 161 -12.91 -8.76 -8.34
N ASP A 162 -13.13 -8.16 -9.51
CA ASP A 162 -14.07 -7.03 -9.69
C ASP A 162 -13.81 -5.87 -8.71
N GLY A 163 -12.52 -5.57 -8.44
CA GLY A 163 -12.08 -4.50 -7.55
C GLY A 163 -12.20 -4.80 -6.06
N THR A 164 -12.63 -6.00 -5.69
CA THR A 164 -12.74 -6.44 -4.30
C THR A 164 -11.64 -7.44 -3.96
N LEU A 165 -11.00 -7.27 -2.79
CA LEU A 165 -10.05 -8.20 -2.24
C LEU A 165 -10.72 -9.04 -1.17
N SER A 166 -10.67 -10.36 -1.31
CA SER A 166 -11.02 -11.30 -0.25
C SER A 166 -9.73 -11.80 0.39
N ILE A 167 -9.53 -11.50 1.65
CA ILE A 167 -8.29 -11.78 2.39
C ILE A 167 -8.58 -12.81 3.47
N GLY A 168 -8.07 -14.01 3.29
CA GLY A 168 -8.18 -15.12 4.23
C GLY A 168 -6.94 -15.21 5.13
N SER A 169 -7.16 -15.45 6.42
CA SER A 169 -6.12 -15.75 7.41
C SER A 169 -6.67 -16.80 8.39
N GLY A 170 -6.23 -18.06 8.23
CA GLY A 170 -6.85 -19.16 8.96
C GLY A 170 -8.34 -19.29 8.63
N GLU A 171 -9.20 -19.24 9.66
CA GLU A 171 -10.66 -19.27 9.50
C GLU A 171 -11.28 -17.87 9.27
N ALA A 172 -10.50 -16.82 9.43
CA ALA A 172 -10.97 -15.46 9.23
C ALA A 172 -10.96 -15.08 7.74
N LEU A 173 -11.97 -14.34 7.32
CA LEU A 173 -12.11 -13.79 5.98
C LEU A 173 -12.51 -12.32 6.09
N VAL A 174 -11.77 -11.45 5.41
CA VAL A 174 -12.05 -10.01 5.33
C VAL A 174 -12.19 -9.61 3.88
N GLU A 175 -13.20 -8.86 3.55
CA GLU A 175 -13.39 -8.27 2.23
C GLU A 175 -13.07 -6.77 2.27
N VAL A 176 -12.31 -6.32 1.28
CA VAL A 176 -11.90 -4.92 1.13
C VAL A 176 -12.17 -4.49 -0.31
N THR A 177 -12.94 -3.42 -0.46
CA THR A 177 -13.21 -2.80 -1.76
C THR A 177 -12.72 -1.35 -1.76
N PRO A 178 -11.46 -1.10 -2.17
CA PRO A 178 -10.93 0.26 -2.25
C PRO A 178 -11.74 1.12 -3.21
N VAL A 179 -11.93 2.38 -2.84
CA VAL A 179 -12.67 3.36 -3.64
C VAL A 179 -11.69 4.38 -4.21
N ARG A 180 -11.73 4.61 -5.52
CA ARG A 180 -10.89 5.62 -6.14
C ARG A 180 -11.45 7.03 -5.88
N LEU A 181 -10.62 7.94 -5.40
CA LEU A 181 -10.97 9.33 -5.13
C LEU A 181 -10.55 10.29 -6.26
N THR A 182 -9.50 9.93 -7.01
CA THR A 182 -9.07 10.70 -8.19
C THR A 182 -9.95 10.38 -9.39
N ALA A 183 -10.15 11.38 -10.27
CA ALA A 183 -10.77 11.12 -11.57
C ALA A 183 -9.94 10.11 -12.39
N GLY A 184 -10.61 9.30 -13.21
CA GLY A 184 -9.98 8.31 -14.07
C GLY A 184 -9.30 8.93 -15.29
#